data_0641633bff36a1108d0ce56a86f360c1
#
_entry.id   0641633bff36a1108d0ce56a86f360c1
#
_cell.length_a   1.000
_cell.length_b   1.000
_cell.length_c   1.000
_cell.angle_alpha   90.00
_cell.angle_beta   90.00
_cell.angle_gamma   90.00
#
_symmetry.space_group_name_H-M   'P 1'
#
loop_
_entity.id
_entity.type
_entity.pdbx_description
1 polymer ?
#
loop_
_entity_poly.entity_id
_entity_poly.type
_entity_poly.pdbx_seq_one_letter_code
_entity_poly.pdbx_strand_id
1 'polypeptide(L)'
;ANAIYDGTSAIMLSGETAAGRYPVEAVRTMDAIARKTESHTDDARLLGLRCRNRMNITAATAHAACTTAKDIGADAILTVSQAGITAQMVSSFRPETTVVALLLEEQVQRQMALYWGVEPITMPRAENTDELVELAVQSAEKAGLIRHGDLVVITAGVPVGISGTTNMIRIQQVGGSLLNAVGIGGRTASGPLCVCRSVEEVAEKFHAGDVLVVPYTTNELLPYLRDAAAIICEEGSAECHAATVGLLLSKPVLVGAGDATRRLEDGVRVSVDCARGVVQTMPQ
;
A
#
# COMPACT_ATOMS: atom_id res chain seq x y z
N ALA A 1 -17.25 -24.86 -10.27
CA ALA A 1 -16.64 -23.89 -11.22
C ALA A 1 -17.64 -22.81 -11.63
N ASN A 2 -18.83 -23.16 -12.18
CA ASN A 2 -19.77 -22.14 -12.72
C ASN A 2 -20.17 -21.07 -11.70
N ALA A 3 -20.46 -21.45 -10.45
CA ALA A 3 -20.79 -20.50 -9.39
C ALA A 3 -19.65 -19.48 -9.16
N ILE A 4 -18.39 -19.91 -9.28
CA ILE A 4 -17.23 -19.03 -9.16
C ILE A 4 -17.18 -18.06 -10.36
N TYR A 5 -17.37 -18.56 -11.60
CA TYR A 5 -17.43 -17.70 -12.79
C TYR A 5 -18.59 -16.69 -12.73
N ASP A 6 -19.71 -17.07 -12.11
CA ASP A 6 -20.86 -16.18 -11.90
C ASP A 6 -20.63 -15.15 -10.78
N GLY A 7 -19.49 -15.23 -10.07
CA GLY A 7 -19.07 -14.27 -9.05
C GLY A 7 -19.77 -14.44 -7.71
N THR A 8 -20.11 -15.66 -7.31
CA THR A 8 -20.68 -15.94 -5.98
C THR A 8 -19.68 -15.56 -4.88
N SER A 9 -20.17 -15.06 -3.74
CA SER A 9 -19.32 -14.67 -2.61
C SER A 9 -18.91 -15.87 -1.75
N ALA A 10 -19.75 -16.91 -1.68
CA ALA A 10 -19.49 -18.12 -0.93
C ALA A 10 -20.12 -19.32 -1.61
N ILE A 11 -19.54 -20.50 -1.42
CA ILE A 11 -20.04 -21.78 -1.87
C ILE A 11 -20.24 -22.70 -0.66
N MET A 12 -21.23 -23.59 -0.76
CA MET A 12 -21.61 -24.45 0.35
C MET A 12 -21.63 -25.91 -0.08
N LEU A 13 -21.17 -26.79 0.80
CA LEU A 13 -21.42 -28.22 0.76
C LEU A 13 -22.49 -28.56 1.79
N SER A 14 -23.34 -29.55 1.50
CA SER A 14 -24.40 -29.98 2.37
C SER A 14 -24.17 -31.43 2.85
N GLY A 15 -24.77 -32.40 2.23
CA GLY A 15 -24.69 -33.82 2.59
C GLY A 15 -23.24 -34.36 2.58
N GLU A 16 -22.41 -33.84 1.70
CA GLU A 16 -21.02 -34.26 1.53
C GLU A 16 -20.20 -34.03 2.79
N THR A 17 -20.52 -33.00 3.55
CA THR A 17 -19.81 -32.64 4.81
C THR A 17 -20.60 -32.98 6.07
N ALA A 18 -21.94 -32.97 6.00
CA ALA A 18 -22.78 -33.23 7.16
C ALA A 18 -22.90 -34.73 7.51
N ALA A 19 -22.99 -35.60 6.48
CA ALA A 19 -23.19 -37.06 6.64
C ALA A 19 -22.34 -37.88 5.67
N GLY A 20 -21.52 -37.21 4.84
CA GLY A 20 -20.68 -37.88 3.84
C GLY A 20 -19.52 -38.65 4.47
N ARG A 21 -19.02 -39.63 3.73
CA ARG A 21 -17.91 -40.50 4.16
C ARG A 21 -16.55 -39.78 4.13
N TYR A 22 -16.43 -38.73 3.32
CA TYR A 22 -15.16 -38.02 3.05
C TYR A 22 -15.32 -36.48 3.18
N PRO A 23 -15.71 -35.96 4.37
CA PRO A 23 -16.04 -34.53 4.51
C PRO A 23 -14.84 -33.59 4.27
N VAL A 24 -13.65 -33.97 4.76
CA VAL A 24 -12.43 -33.19 4.61
C VAL A 24 -11.98 -33.14 3.15
N GLU A 25 -12.01 -34.25 2.46
CA GLU A 25 -11.66 -34.38 1.05
C GLU A 25 -12.64 -33.59 0.16
N ALA A 26 -13.93 -33.59 0.53
CA ALA A 26 -14.94 -32.79 -0.17
C ALA A 26 -14.63 -31.29 -0.12
N VAL A 27 -14.27 -30.76 1.07
CA VAL A 27 -13.88 -29.37 1.24
C VAL A 27 -12.59 -29.05 0.48
N ARG A 28 -11.58 -29.90 0.57
CA ARG A 28 -10.31 -29.72 -0.16
C ARG A 28 -10.52 -29.73 -1.68
N THR A 29 -11.38 -30.59 -2.19
CA THR A 29 -11.71 -30.64 -3.60
C THR A 29 -12.45 -29.38 -4.03
N MET A 30 -13.40 -28.89 -3.21
CA MET A 30 -14.11 -27.64 -3.46
C MET A 30 -13.16 -26.45 -3.51
N ASP A 31 -12.21 -26.33 -2.55
CA ASP A 31 -11.19 -25.28 -2.52
C ASP A 31 -10.29 -25.35 -3.76
N ALA A 32 -9.80 -26.54 -4.13
CA ALA A 32 -8.96 -26.72 -5.32
C ALA A 32 -9.69 -26.30 -6.62
N ILE A 33 -10.97 -26.64 -6.76
CA ILE A 33 -11.79 -26.23 -7.91
C ILE A 33 -11.99 -24.71 -7.90
N ALA A 34 -12.26 -24.08 -6.74
CA ALA A 34 -12.43 -22.64 -6.61
C ALA A 34 -11.16 -21.90 -7.05
N ARG A 35 -10.02 -22.22 -6.47
CA ARG A 35 -8.70 -21.62 -6.81
C ARG A 35 -8.34 -21.79 -8.28
N LYS A 36 -8.56 -22.99 -8.83
CA LYS A 36 -8.30 -23.26 -10.26
C LYS A 36 -9.20 -22.44 -11.16
N THR A 37 -10.45 -22.25 -10.79
CA THR A 37 -11.42 -21.44 -11.55
C THR A 37 -11.05 -19.97 -11.47
N GLU A 38 -10.73 -19.44 -10.30
CA GLU A 38 -10.31 -18.05 -10.08
C GLU A 38 -9.05 -17.69 -10.90
N SER A 39 -8.06 -18.61 -10.97
CA SER A 39 -6.85 -18.37 -11.77
C SER A 39 -7.09 -18.27 -13.30
N HIS A 40 -8.33 -18.52 -13.76
CA HIS A 40 -8.73 -18.42 -15.17
C HIS A 40 -9.90 -17.43 -15.37
N THR A 41 -10.28 -16.71 -14.34
CA THR A 41 -11.33 -15.69 -14.42
C THR A 41 -10.72 -14.39 -14.93
N ASP A 42 -11.35 -13.80 -15.95
CA ASP A 42 -11.00 -12.45 -16.41
C ASP A 42 -11.69 -11.41 -15.52
N ASP A 43 -10.97 -10.91 -14.50
CA ASP A 43 -11.49 -9.96 -13.53
C ASP A 43 -11.90 -8.63 -14.18
N ALA A 44 -11.26 -8.22 -15.26
CA ALA A 44 -11.65 -7.04 -16.04
C ALA A 44 -13.06 -7.18 -16.64
N ARG A 45 -13.42 -8.38 -17.07
CA ARG A 45 -14.77 -8.69 -17.57
C ARG A 45 -15.82 -8.63 -16.46
N LEU A 46 -15.51 -9.15 -15.27
CA LEU A 46 -16.42 -9.10 -14.11
C LEU A 46 -16.63 -7.65 -13.63
N LEU A 47 -15.58 -6.84 -13.56
CA LEU A 47 -15.66 -5.40 -13.30
C LEU A 47 -16.58 -4.70 -14.30
N GLY A 48 -16.39 -4.92 -15.59
CA GLY A 48 -17.17 -4.29 -16.66
C GLY A 48 -18.66 -4.68 -16.62
N LEU A 49 -19.01 -5.90 -16.26
CA LEU A 49 -20.41 -6.36 -16.14
C LEU A 49 -21.13 -5.69 -14.97
N ARG A 50 -20.43 -5.41 -13.85
CA ARG A 50 -21.02 -4.79 -12.65
C ARG A 50 -21.17 -3.26 -12.78
N CYS A 51 -20.41 -2.63 -13.64
CA CYS A 51 -20.47 -1.17 -13.91
C CYS A 51 -21.60 -0.75 -14.87
N ARG A 52 -22.39 -1.69 -15.42
CA ARG A 52 -23.44 -1.38 -16.43
C ARG A 52 -24.66 -0.62 -15.89
N ASN A 53 -24.90 -0.64 -14.58
CA ASN A 53 -26.00 0.06 -13.96
C ASN A 53 -25.54 1.33 -13.25
N ARG A 54 -26.45 2.31 -13.10
CA ARG A 54 -26.19 3.53 -12.35
C ARG A 54 -25.81 3.19 -10.90
N MET A 55 -24.59 3.49 -10.49
CA MET A 55 -24.08 3.23 -9.16
C MET A 55 -24.55 4.29 -8.16
N ASN A 56 -24.75 3.89 -6.91
CA ASN A 56 -24.82 4.83 -5.80
C ASN A 56 -23.40 5.32 -5.42
N ILE A 57 -23.33 6.31 -4.54
CA ILE A 57 -22.05 6.91 -4.09
C ILE A 57 -21.10 5.83 -3.56
N THR A 58 -21.57 4.95 -2.68
CA THR A 58 -20.77 3.88 -2.07
C THR A 58 -20.18 2.93 -3.13
N ALA A 59 -20.99 2.49 -4.10
CA ALA A 59 -20.55 1.62 -5.17
C ALA A 59 -19.53 2.32 -6.09
N ALA A 60 -19.76 3.59 -6.43
CA ALA A 60 -18.84 4.37 -7.24
C ALA A 60 -17.50 4.59 -6.54
N THR A 61 -17.53 4.91 -5.24
CA THR A 61 -16.31 5.07 -4.42
C THR A 61 -15.55 3.74 -4.29
N ALA A 62 -16.25 2.64 -4.04
CA ALA A 62 -15.63 1.32 -3.94
C ALA A 62 -14.98 0.87 -5.27
N HIS A 63 -15.66 1.12 -6.40
CA HIS A 63 -15.09 0.88 -7.74
C HIS A 63 -13.84 1.71 -7.97
N ALA A 64 -13.89 3.02 -7.67
CA ALA A 64 -12.75 3.92 -7.81
C ALA A 64 -11.57 3.48 -6.90
N ALA A 65 -11.84 3.02 -5.67
CA ALA A 65 -10.82 2.49 -4.77
C ALA A 65 -10.13 1.24 -5.35
N CYS A 66 -10.89 0.29 -5.93
CA CYS A 66 -10.34 -0.90 -6.58
C CYS A 66 -9.48 -0.53 -7.80
N THR A 67 -9.97 0.38 -8.66
CA THR A 67 -9.24 0.84 -9.85
C THR A 67 -7.96 1.58 -9.45
N THR A 68 -8.05 2.49 -8.48
CA THR A 68 -6.89 3.21 -7.95
C THR A 68 -5.86 2.23 -7.38
N ALA A 69 -6.28 1.27 -6.56
CA ALA A 69 -5.36 0.29 -5.98
C ALA A 69 -4.61 -0.52 -7.06
N LYS A 70 -5.30 -0.92 -8.12
CA LYS A 70 -4.70 -1.62 -9.27
C LYS A 70 -3.71 -0.72 -10.02
N ASP A 71 -4.11 0.51 -10.34
CA ASP A 71 -3.31 1.44 -11.17
C ASP A 71 -2.00 1.85 -10.49
N ILE A 72 -2.02 2.00 -9.15
CA ILE A 72 -0.82 2.39 -8.37
C ILE A 72 -0.06 1.19 -7.81
N GLY A 73 -0.53 -0.05 -8.00
CA GLY A 73 0.06 -1.26 -7.43
C GLY A 73 0.01 -1.26 -5.90
N ALA A 74 -1.13 -0.89 -5.30
CA ALA A 74 -1.28 -0.88 -3.85
C ALA A 74 -1.22 -2.29 -3.25
N ASP A 75 -0.62 -2.41 -2.07
CA ASP A 75 -0.45 -3.68 -1.36
C ASP A 75 -1.74 -4.14 -0.66
N ALA A 76 -2.58 -3.17 -0.23
CA ALA A 76 -3.89 -3.46 0.38
C ALA A 76 -4.92 -2.34 0.15
N ILE A 77 -6.20 -2.71 0.22
CA ILE A 77 -7.34 -1.79 0.32
C ILE A 77 -7.89 -1.87 1.74
N LEU A 78 -7.75 -0.81 2.52
CA LEU A 78 -8.29 -0.71 3.87
C LEU A 78 -9.70 -0.12 3.81
N THR A 79 -10.70 -0.87 4.26
CA THR A 79 -12.09 -0.42 4.26
C THR A 79 -12.55 -0.22 5.69
N VAL A 80 -12.87 1.02 6.08
CA VAL A 80 -13.38 1.32 7.42
C VAL A 80 -14.90 1.43 7.36
N SER A 81 -15.59 0.58 8.13
CA SER A 81 -17.06 0.52 8.11
C SER A 81 -17.63 -0.04 9.43
N GLN A 82 -18.73 0.53 9.90
CA GLN A 82 -19.43 -0.01 11.09
C GLN A 82 -20.14 -1.34 10.79
N ALA A 83 -20.87 -1.41 9.68
CA ALA A 83 -21.71 -2.56 9.31
C ALA A 83 -21.08 -3.45 8.21
N GLY A 84 -19.83 -3.21 7.81
CA GLY A 84 -19.15 -3.99 6.78
C GLY A 84 -19.57 -3.68 5.34
N ILE A 85 -20.49 -2.73 5.11
CA ILE A 85 -21.05 -2.43 3.78
C ILE A 85 -19.98 -2.01 2.79
N THR A 86 -19.01 -1.19 3.22
CA THR A 86 -17.89 -0.77 2.37
C THR A 86 -17.06 -1.96 1.92
N ALA A 87 -16.68 -2.85 2.84
CA ALA A 87 -15.91 -4.06 2.53
C ALA A 87 -16.67 -5.00 1.60
N GLN A 88 -17.96 -5.20 1.85
CA GLN A 88 -18.84 -5.98 0.96
C GLN A 88 -18.86 -5.41 -0.46
N MET A 89 -18.98 -4.08 -0.57
CA MET A 89 -19.02 -3.42 -1.86
C MET A 89 -17.69 -3.54 -2.60
N VAL A 90 -16.55 -3.30 -1.93
CA VAL A 90 -15.21 -3.49 -2.50
C VAL A 90 -15.00 -4.94 -2.92
N SER A 91 -15.29 -5.92 -2.05
CA SER A 91 -15.23 -7.35 -2.35
C SER A 91 -16.06 -7.72 -3.60
N SER A 92 -17.22 -7.06 -3.82
CA SER A 92 -18.05 -7.32 -4.96
C SER A 92 -17.37 -7.00 -6.30
N PHE A 93 -16.40 -6.14 -6.34
CA PHE A 93 -15.60 -5.81 -7.53
C PHE A 93 -14.44 -6.76 -7.78
N ARG A 94 -14.18 -7.71 -6.87
CA ARG A 94 -13.12 -8.73 -7.02
C ARG A 94 -11.73 -8.13 -7.29
N PRO A 95 -11.24 -7.21 -6.46
CA PRO A 95 -9.90 -6.67 -6.64
C PRO A 95 -8.83 -7.76 -6.46
N GLU A 96 -7.74 -7.70 -7.22
CA GLU A 96 -6.55 -8.54 -7.03
C GLU A 96 -5.84 -8.20 -5.70
N THR A 97 -5.97 -6.94 -5.27
CA THR A 97 -5.41 -6.38 -4.04
C THR A 97 -6.19 -6.88 -2.82
N THR A 98 -5.49 -7.28 -1.76
CA THR A 98 -6.10 -7.74 -0.50
C THR A 98 -7.02 -6.68 0.10
N VAL A 99 -8.24 -7.07 0.48
CA VAL A 99 -9.21 -6.18 1.12
C VAL A 99 -9.19 -6.41 2.62
N VAL A 100 -8.74 -5.43 3.39
CA VAL A 100 -8.78 -5.47 4.85
C VAL A 100 -10.00 -4.71 5.34
N ALA A 101 -10.91 -5.40 6.02
CA ALA A 101 -12.10 -4.78 6.61
C ALA A 101 -11.83 -4.42 8.08
N LEU A 102 -11.79 -3.12 8.36
CA LEU A 102 -11.61 -2.57 9.71
C LEU A 102 -12.97 -2.23 10.31
N LEU A 103 -13.28 -2.91 11.39
CA LEU A 103 -14.63 -2.97 11.98
C LEU A 103 -14.57 -2.60 13.47
N LEU A 104 -15.69 -2.09 14.00
CA LEU A 104 -15.77 -1.71 15.42
C LEU A 104 -16.24 -2.86 16.30
N GLU A 105 -16.94 -3.85 15.75
CA GLU A 105 -17.60 -4.92 16.49
C GLU A 105 -17.19 -6.31 15.97
N GLU A 106 -16.84 -7.20 16.90
CA GLU A 106 -16.48 -8.59 16.59
C GLU A 106 -17.59 -9.38 15.87
N GLN A 107 -18.85 -9.07 16.16
CA GLN A 107 -19.95 -9.75 15.48
C GLN A 107 -19.94 -9.47 13.97
N VAL A 108 -19.71 -8.21 13.59
CA VAL A 108 -19.59 -7.80 12.18
C VAL A 108 -18.32 -8.39 11.56
N GLN A 109 -17.22 -8.43 12.31
CA GLN A 109 -15.97 -9.08 11.87
C GLN A 109 -16.23 -10.54 11.47
N ARG A 110 -16.91 -11.33 12.31
CA ARG A 110 -17.24 -12.73 12.01
C ARG A 110 -18.13 -12.89 10.77
N GLN A 111 -19.05 -11.95 10.55
CA GLN A 111 -19.90 -11.94 9.34
C GLN A 111 -19.08 -11.65 8.08
N MET A 112 -18.12 -10.75 8.16
CA MET A 112 -17.28 -10.36 7.02
C MET A 112 -16.36 -11.49 6.54
N ALA A 113 -16.03 -12.47 7.36
CA ALA A 113 -15.29 -13.67 6.97
C ALA A 113 -15.96 -14.53 5.88
N LEU A 114 -17.26 -14.31 5.61
CA LEU A 114 -17.99 -14.96 4.53
C LEU A 114 -17.89 -14.23 3.18
N TYR A 115 -17.28 -13.06 3.14
CA TYR A 115 -17.14 -12.30 1.90
C TYR A 115 -15.81 -12.62 1.21
N TRP A 116 -15.86 -12.68 -0.10
CA TRP A 116 -14.71 -13.04 -0.92
C TRP A 116 -13.56 -12.03 -0.78
N GLY A 117 -12.36 -12.53 -0.54
CA GLY A 117 -11.13 -11.73 -0.50
C GLY A 117 -11.09 -10.68 0.61
N VAL A 118 -11.90 -10.83 1.66
CA VAL A 118 -11.95 -9.91 2.81
C VAL A 118 -11.24 -10.52 4.00
N GLU A 119 -10.25 -9.80 4.53
CA GLU A 119 -9.57 -10.08 5.80
C GLU A 119 -10.15 -9.15 6.88
N PRO A 120 -11.08 -9.62 7.73
CA PRO A 120 -11.75 -8.76 8.68
C PRO A 120 -10.99 -8.68 10.00
N ILE A 121 -10.73 -7.47 10.47
CA ILE A 121 -10.13 -7.18 11.77
C ILE A 121 -10.94 -6.13 12.53
N THR A 122 -10.76 -6.07 13.85
CA THR A 122 -11.32 -4.99 14.68
C THR A 122 -10.34 -3.86 14.84
N MET A 123 -10.86 -2.64 14.97
CA MET A 123 -10.10 -1.42 15.28
C MET A 123 -10.79 -0.60 16.37
N PRO A 124 -10.05 0.24 17.11
CA PRO A 124 -10.64 1.21 18.02
C PRO A 124 -11.54 2.22 17.28
N ARG A 125 -12.45 2.86 18.03
CA ARG A 125 -13.27 3.94 17.49
C ARG A 125 -12.46 5.20 17.36
N ALA A 126 -12.56 5.87 16.21
CA ALA A 126 -11.94 7.17 15.94
C ALA A 126 -12.93 8.32 16.18
N GLU A 127 -12.45 9.47 16.60
CA GLU A 127 -13.24 10.69 16.81
C GLU A 127 -13.27 11.59 15.56
N ASN A 128 -12.23 11.53 14.74
CA ASN A 128 -12.09 12.32 13.52
C ASN A 128 -11.47 11.53 12.36
N THR A 129 -11.43 12.13 11.19
CA THR A 129 -10.97 11.45 9.96
C THR A 129 -9.48 11.13 9.97
N ASP A 130 -8.63 11.98 10.53
CA ASP A 130 -7.18 11.74 10.55
C ASP A 130 -6.85 10.61 11.53
N GLU A 131 -7.43 10.61 12.70
CA GLU A 131 -7.33 9.50 13.66
C GLU A 131 -7.87 8.19 13.11
N LEU A 132 -8.99 8.24 12.34
CA LEU A 132 -9.54 7.05 11.68
C LEU A 132 -8.54 6.42 10.74
N VAL A 133 -7.84 7.23 9.95
CA VAL A 133 -6.81 6.77 9.01
C VAL A 133 -5.61 6.18 9.76
N GLU A 134 -5.13 6.85 10.80
CA GLU A 134 -4.02 6.37 11.63
C GLU A 134 -4.34 5.03 12.29
N LEU A 135 -5.48 4.93 12.98
CA LEU A 135 -5.92 3.71 13.63
C LEU A 135 -6.16 2.56 12.64
N ALA A 136 -6.66 2.87 11.44
CA ALA A 136 -6.83 1.87 10.39
C ALA A 136 -5.49 1.26 9.96
N VAL A 137 -4.49 2.10 9.69
CA VAL A 137 -3.15 1.65 9.31
C VAL A 137 -2.49 0.88 10.45
N GLN A 138 -2.47 1.42 11.67
CA GLN A 138 -1.88 0.78 12.85
C GLN A 138 -2.51 -0.59 13.16
N SER A 139 -3.84 -0.70 13.03
CA SER A 139 -4.56 -1.96 13.29
C SER A 139 -4.22 -3.01 12.25
N ALA A 140 -4.14 -2.64 10.97
CA ALA A 140 -3.78 -3.55 9.89
C ALA A 140 -2.30 -4.00 9.96
N GLU A 141 -1.40 -3.09 10.32
CA GLU A 141 0.03 -3.39 10.54
C GLU A 141 0.23 -4.31 11.74
N LYS A 142 -0.43 -4.03 12.87
CA LYS A 142 -0.42 -4.88 14.07
C LYS A 142 -0.95 -6.29 13.80
N ALA A 143 -1.95 -6.42 12.92
CA ALA A 143 -2.48 -7.72 12.48
C ALA A 143 -1.56 -8.44 11.48
N GLY A 144 -0.48 -7.81 11.03
CA GLY A 144 0.46 -8.39 10.05
C GLY A 144 -0.08 -8.46 8.62
N LEU A 145 -1.17 -7.72 8.33
CA LEU A 145 -1.82 -7.70 7.00
C LEU A 145 -1.19 -6.69 6.05
N ILE A 146 -0.50 -5.70 6.60
CA ILE A 146 0.34 -4.74 5.89
C ILE A 146 1.64 -4.54 6.65
N ARG A 147 2.65 -4.01 5.98
CA ARG A 147 4.00 -3.78 6.53
C ARG A 147 4.41 -2.34 6.36
N HIS A 148 5.36 -1.91 7.15
CA HIS A 148 6.05 -0.64 6.93
C HIS A 148 6.56 -0.56 5.48
N GLY A 149 6.25 0.52 4.80
CA GLY A 149 6.58 0.73 3.39
C GLY A 149 5.49 0.38 2.40
N ASP A 150 4.49 -0.40 2.78
CA ASP A 150 3.38 -0.77 1.90
C ASP A 150 2.56 0.47 1.49
N LEU A 151 2.08 0.47 0.26
CA LEU A 151 1.17 1.48 -0.26
C LEU A 151 -0.27 0.99 -0.08
N VAL A 152 -1.11 1.74 0.61
CA VAL A 152 -2.49 1.36 0.88
C VAL A 152 -3.50 2.37 0.35
N VAL A 153 -4.63 1.87 -0.12
CA VAL A 153 -5.80 2.68 -0.47
C VAL A 153 -6.82 2.53 0.66
N ILE A 154 -7.16 3.63 1.31
CA ILE A 154 -8.10 3.65 2.45
C ILE A 154 -9.43 4.21 1.97
N THR A 155 -10.52 3.53 2.26
CA THR A 155 -11.88 4.01 1.94
C THR A 155 -12.78 3.97 3.17
N ALA A 156 -13.52 5.02 3.39
CA ALA A 156 -14.38 5.22 4.55
C ALA A 156 -15.58 6.13 4.26
N GLY A 157 -16.53 6.16 5.18
CA GLY A 157 -17.60 7.15 5.20
C GLY A 157 -17.23 8.35 6.09
N VAL A 158 -17.29 9.56 5.56
CA VAL A 158 -17.08 10.82 6.31
C VAL A 158 -18.37 11.66 6.23
N PRO A 159 -18.77 12.32 7.33
CA PRO A 159 -18.13 12.34 8.65
C PRO A 159 -18.22 11.00 9.39
N VAL A 160 -17.26 10.76 10.29
CA VAL A 160 -17.17 9.53 11.11
C VAL A 160 -18.46 9.33 11.92
N GLY A 161 -18.97 8.09 11.94
CA GLY A 161 -20.16 7.73 12.74
C GLY A 161 -21.48 7.73 11.97
N ILE A 162 -21.52 8.14 10.71
CA ILE A 162 -22.71 8.04 9.84
C ILE A 162 -22.62 6.76 9.01
N SER A 163 -23.47 5.79 9.30
CA SER A 163 -23.49 4.51 8.60
C SER A 163 -24.04 4.66 7.16
N GLY A 164 -23.44 3.93 6.20
CA GLY A 164 -23.99 3.78 4.85
C GLY A 164 -23.48 4.78 3.80
N THR A 165 -22.54 5.66 4.14
CA THR A 165 -21.98 6.63 3.20
C THR A 165 -20.47 6.44 3.04
N THR A 166 -20.04 5.58 2.12
CA THR A 166 -18.62 5.53 1.71
C THR A 166 -18.40 6.61 0.66
N ASN A 167 -17.63 7.64 0.99
CA ASN A 167 -17.44 8.84 0.16
C ASN A 167 -16.01 9.38 0.17
N MET A 168 -15.07 8.69 0.81
CA MET A 168 -13.67 9.06 0.89
C MET A 168 -12.77 7.96 0.32
N ILE A 169 -11.76 8.38 -0.44
CA ILE A 169 -10.61 7.56 -0.82
C ILE A 169 -9.36 8.35 -0.42
N ARG A 170 -8.45 7.70 0.30
CA ARG A 170 -7.14 8.25 0.67
C ARG A 170 -6.06 7.23 0.33
N ILE A 171 -4.99 7.71 -0.28
CA ILE A 171 -3.80 6.90 -0.56
C ILE A 171 -2.76 7.26 0.50
N GLN A 172 -2.16 6.25 1.11
CA GLN A 172 -1.16 6.45 2.15
C GLN A 172 -0.12 5.35 2.12
N GLN A 173 1.11 5.71 2.47
CA GLN A 173 2.18 4.76 2.72
C GLN A 173 2.27 4.46 4.22
N VAL A 174 2.39 3.18 4.56
CA VAL A 174 2.49 2.68 5.93
C VAL A 174 3.82 3.13 6.55
N GLY A 175 3.77 3.68 7.77
CA GLY A 175 4.95 4.21 8.46
C GLY A 175 5.32 5.65 8.09
N GLY A 176 4.56 6.26 7.20
CA GLY A 176 4.78 7.63 6.74
C GLY A 176 5.94 7.74 5.76
N SER A 177 5.85 8.68 4.84
CA SER A 177 6.97 9.10 4.00
C SER A 177 7.62 10.34 4.61
N LEU A 178 8.90 10.28 4.91
CA LEU A 178 9.67 11.47 5.33
C LEU A 178 9.74 12.47 4.18
N LEU A 179 9.81 11.95 2.95
CA LEU A 179 9.99 12.73 1.74
C LEU A 179 9.48 12.00 0.51
N ASN A 180 8.88 12.74 -0.43
CA ASN A 180 8.52 12.25 -1.77
C ASN A 180 9.34 13.02 -2.81
N ALA A 181 9.88 12.29 -3.79
CA ALA A 181 10.72 12.85 -4.85
C ALA A 181 10.67 11.99 -6.12
N VAL A 182 11.35 12.39 -7.18
CA VAL A 182 11.42 11.60 -8.42
C VAL A 182 12.54 10.58 -8.31
N GLY A 183 12.20 9.30 -8.38
CA GLY A 183 13.19 8.22 -8.31
C GLY A 183 13.85 7.94 -9.66
N ILE A 184 15.14 7.72 -9.63
CA ILE A 184 15.97 7.39 -10.78
C ILE A 184 16.52 5.96 -10.60
N GLY A 185 16.39 5.12 -11.62
CA GLY A 185 16.98 3.78 -11.66
C GLY A 185 16.21 2.67 -10.94
N GLY A 186 15.05 2.95 -10.30
CA GLY A 186 14.10 1.95 -9.77
C GLY A 186 14.65 1.01 -8.69
N ARG A 187 15.74 1.34 -8.02
CA ARG A 187 16.40 0.53 -6.99
C ARG A 187 16.03 1.01 -5.59
N THR A 188 16.22 0.13 -4.61
CA THR A 188 16.08 0.43 -3.19
C THR A 188 17.42 0.32 -2.49
N ALA A 189 17.63 1.17 -1.48
CA ALA A 189 18.75 1.05 -0.56
C ALA A 189 18.38 1.57 0.82
N SER A 190 19.18 1.21 1.83
CA SER A 190 18.97 1.66 3.20
C SER A 190 20.30 2.04 3.85
N GLY A 191 20.23 3.02 4.74
CA GLY A 191 21.40 3.50 5.48
C GLY A 191 21.03 4.66 6.42
N PRO A 192 21.97 5.13 7.24
CA PRO A 192 21.78 6.36 7.99
C PRO A 192 21.82 7.56 7.05
N LEU A 193 21.02 8.58 7.34
CA LEU A 193 21.05 9.85 6.62
C LEU A 193 22.34 10.63 6.95
N CYS A 194 23.03 11.08 5.93
CA CYS A 194 24.09 12.08 6.03
C CYS A 194 23.59 13.36 5.35
N VAL A 195 23.09 14.30 6.15
CA VAL A 195 22.49 15.54 5.65
C VAL A 195 23.53 16.64 5.59
N CYS A 196 23.86 17.10 4.38
CA CYS A 196 24.92 18.08 4.12
C CYS A 196 24.41 19.20 3.19
N ARG A 197 24.86 20.41 3.46
CA ARG A 197 24.52 21.61 2.68
C ARG A 197 25.63 22.12 1.81
N SER A 198 26.88 21.64 2.05
CA SER A 198 28.07 22.00 1.28
C SER A 198 28.97 20.79 1.07
N VAL A 199 29.96 20.94 0.18
CA VAL A 199 30.96 19.90 -0.11
C VAL A 199 31.86 19.66 1.11
N GLU A 200 32.18 20.72 1.86
CA GLU A 200 33.00 20.66 3.06
C GLU A 200 32.28 19.81 4.15
N GLU A 201 30.97 20.02 4.34
CA GLU A 201 30.18 19.21 5.28
C GLU A 201 30.19 17.74 4.89
N VAL A 202 30.13 17.42 3.58
CA VAL A 202 30.19 16.03 3.12
C VAL A 202 31.56 15.42 3.46
N ALA A 203 32.63 16.16 3.25
CA ALA A 203 33.98 15.68 3.57
C ALA A 203 34.20 15.41 5.07
N GLU A 204 33.49 16.13 5.94
CA GLU A 204 33.58 15.98 7.40
C GLU A 204 32.70 14.88 7.97
N LYS A 205 31.49 14.72 7.44
CA LYS A 205 30.44 13.90 8.06
C LYS A 205 30.20 12.55 7.38
N PHE A 206 30.45 12.47 6.06
CA PHE A 206 30.03 11.30 5.29
C PHE A 206 30.84 10.05 5.62
N HIS A 207 30.14 8.94 5.76
CA HIS A 207 30.70 7.60 5.89
C HIS A 207 30.19 6.68 4.77
N ALA A 208 31.05 5.76 4.34
CA ALA A 208 30.67 4.80 3.30
C ALA A 208 29.43 3.98 3.73
N GLY A 209 28.42 3.94 2.86
CA GLY A 209 27.13 3.30 3.15
C GLY A 209 26.04 4.22 3.67
N ASP A 210 26.33 5.51 3.86
CA ASP A 210 25.32 6.50 4.22
C ASP A 210 24.40 6.83 3.03
N VAL A 211 23.20 7.30 3.32
CA VAL A 211 22.30 7.94 2.38
C VAL A 211 22.62 9.43 2.36
N LEU A 212 23.27 9.88 1.29
CA LEU A 212 23.73 11.26 1.17
C LEU A 212 22.60 12.19 0.74
N VAL A 213 22.32 13.23 1.54
CA VAL A 213 21.31 14.27 1.28
C VAL A 213 21.98 15.58 1.01
N VAL A 214 21.81 16.13 -0.19
CA VAL A 214 22.48 17.38 -0.62
C VAL A 214 21.55 18.26 -1.47
N PRO A 215 21.73 19.58 -1.48
CA PRO A 215 20.95 20.48 -2.34
C PRO A 215 21.18 20.23 -3.83
N TYR A 216 22.43 20.00 -4.20
CA TYR A 216 22.89 19.70 -5.56
C TYR A 216 24.15 18.85 -5.52
N THR A 217 24.54 18.28 -6.65
CA THR A 217 25.78 17.49 -6.77
C THR A 217 26.73 18.09 -7.79
N THR A 218 28.04 17.96 -7.53
CA THR A 218 29.14 18.41 -8.41
C THR A 218 30.13 17.27 -8.61
N ASN A 219 31.07 17.47 -9.54
CA ASN A 219 32.16 16.51 -9.76
C ASN A 219 33.05 16.30 -8.51
N GLU A 220 33.13 17.26 -7.62
CA GLU A 220 33.90 17.17 -6.38
C GLU A 220 33.31 16.13 -5.42
N LEU A 221 31.98 15.88 -5.52
CA LEU A 221 31.28 14.89 -4.72
C LEU A 221 31.40 13.45 -5.26
N LEU A 222 31.94 13.23 -6.47
CA LEU A 222 32.02 11.90 -7.10
C LEU A 222 32.58 10.78 -6.21
N PRO A 223 33.63 10.98 -5.41
CA PRO A 223 34.14 9.95 -4.51
C PRO A 223 33.08 9.51 -3.49
N TYR A 224 32.35 10.46 -2.90
CA TYR A 224 31.31 10.21 -1.91
C TYR A 224 30.06 9.58 -2.53
N LEU A 225 29.65 10.04 -3.74
CA LEU A 225 28.52 9.47 -4.48
C LEU A 225 28.74 7.99 -4.82
N ARG A 226 30.00 7.59 -5.07
CA ARG A 226 30.36 6.20 -5.32
C ARG A 226 30.14 5.33 -4.08
N ASP A 227 30.48 5.82 -2.90
CA ASP A 227 30.45 5.06 -1.66
C ASP A 227 29.11 5.20 -0.91
N ALA A 228 28.23 6.11 -1.35
CA ALA A 228 26.90 6.28 -0.79
C ALA A 228 25.98 5.06 -1.05
N ALA A 229 25.13 4.72 -0.10
CA ALA A 229 24.08 3.73 -0.29
C ALA A 229 23.00 4.23 -1.26
N ALA A 230 22.58 5.48 -1.10
CA ALA A 230 21.67 6.20 -1.98
C ALA A 230 21.97 7.71 -1.97
N ILE A 231 21.41 8.44 -2.93
CA ILE A 231 21.57 9.88 -3.08
C ILE A 231 20.20 10.54 -3.08
N ILE A 232 20.02 11.57 -2.25
CA ILE A 232 18.82 12.41 -2.21
C ILE A 232 19.24 13.83 -2.56
N CYS A 233 18.73 14.36 -3.68
CA CYS A 233 19.10 15.66 -4.21
C CYS A 233 17.88 16.58 -4.28
N GLU A 234 18.00 17.82 -3.77
CA GLU A 234 16.90 18.79 -3.86
C GLU A 234 16.68 19.30 -5.28
N GLU A 235 17.71 19.30 -6.12
CA GLU A 235 17.63 19.70 -7.52
C GLU A 235 16.64 18.83 -8.28
N GLY A 236 15.71 19.50 -9.01
CA GLY A 236 14.45 18.89 -9.46
C GLY A 236 14.42 18.37 -10.90
N SER A 237 15.55 18.18 -11.58
CA SER A 237 15.58 17.71 -12.96
C SER A 237 16.01 16.25 -13.09
N ALA A 238 15.28 15.45 -13.89
CA ALA A 238 15.72 14.10 -14.26
C ALA A 238 17.01 14.11 -15.10
N GLU A 239 17.44 15.26 -15.60
CA GLU A 239 18.66 15.46 -16.37
C GLU A 239 19.77 16.11 -15.52
N CYS A 240 19.55 16.32 -14.22
CA CYS A 240 20.54 16.91 -13.33
C CYS A 240 21.79 16.02 -13.15
N HIS A 241 22.85 16.60 -12.62
CA HIS A 241 24.09 15.88 -12.39
C HIS A 241 23.91 14.65 -11.48
N ALA A 242 23.11 14.76 -10.41
CA ALA A 242 22.80 13.64 -9.52
C ALA A 242 22.16 12.46 -10.25
N ALA A 243 21.17 12.71 -11.11
CA ALA A 243 20.50 11.68 -11.90
C ALA A 243 21.45 10.97 -12.86
N THR A 244 22.25 11.75 -13.60
CA THR A 244 23.23 11.22 -14.58
C THR A 244 24.30 10.37 -13.89
N VAL A 245 24.90 10.87 -12.82
CA VAL A 245 25.94 10.15 -12.07
C VAL A 245 25.37 8.92 -11.37
N GLY A 246 24.17 9.03 -10.81
CA GLY A 246 23.49 7.89 -10.16
C GLY A 246 23.25 6.73 -11.12
N LEU A 247 22.79 7.00 -12.33
CA LEU A 247 22.64 5.98 -13.37
C LEU A 247 23.98 5.33 -13.74
N LEU A 248 25.03 6.14 -13.97
CA LEU A 248 26.37 5.65 -14.30
C LEU A 248 26.97 4.76 -13.20
N LEU A 249 26.79 5.15 -11.93
CA LEU A 249 27.26 4.41 -10.77
C LEU A 249 26.33 3.28 -10.34
N SER A 250 25.18 3.14 -10.99
CA SER A 250 24.12 2.18 -10.63
C SER A 250 23.62 2.36 -9.18
N LYS A 251 23.54 3.59 -8.70
CA LYS A 251 23.07 3.94 -7.36
C LYS A 251 21.61 4.36 -7.36
N PRO A 252 20.84 4.08 -6.29
CA PRO A 252 19.52 4.67 -6.08
C PRO A 252 19.65 6.19 -5.90
N VAL A 253 18.84 6.95 -6.67
CA VAL A 253 18.84 8.42 -6.59
C VAL A 253 17.41 8.92 -6.54
N LEU A 254 17.16 9.86 -5.65
CA LEU A 254 15.96 10.69 -5.62
C LEU A 254 16.33 12.13 -5.98
N VAL A 255 15.61 12.70 -6.95
CA VAL A 255 15.78 14.09 -7.38
C VAL A 255 14.49 14.89 -7.19
N GLY A 256 14.57 16.20 -7.08
CA GLY A 256 13.41 17.03 -6.78
C GLY A 256 12.90 16.88 -5.34
N ALA A 257 13.80 16.50 -4.45
CA ALA A 257 13.52 16.32 -3.02
C ALA A 257 13.48 17.68 -2.28
N GLY A 258 12.69 18.63 -2.75
CA GLY A 258 12.68 20.01 -2.25
C GLY A 258 12.70 20.11 -0.72
N ASP A 259 13.55 20.98 -0.19
CA ASP A 259 13.80 21.19 1.26
C ASP A 259 14.25 19.93 2.04
N ALA A 260 14.79 18.91 1.37
CA ALA A 260 15.23 17.66 2.02
C ALA A 260 16.27 17.92 3.11
N THR A 261 17.23 18.82 2.87
CA THR A 261 18.28 19.20 3.84
C THR A 261 17.76 19.93 5.07
N ARG A 262 16.49 20.39 5.05
CA ARG A 262 15.82 21.02 6.19
C ARG A 262 14.85 20.09 6.89
N ARG A 263 14.27 19.15 6.14
CA ARG A 263 13.22 18.25 6.62
C ARG A 263 13.75 16.95 7.21
N LEU A 264 14.87 16.47 6.68
CA LEU A 264 15.48 15.22 7.11
C LEU A 264 16.50 15.47 8.23
N GLU A 265 16.51 14.59 9.22
CA GLU A 265 17.43 14.65 10.35
C GLU A 265 18.63 13.76 10.14
N ASP A 266 19.82 14.30 10.43
CA ASP A 266 21.11 13.60 10.29
C ASP A 266 21.16 12.36 11.18
N GLY A 267 21.74 11.27 10.69
CA GLY A 267 21.92 10.01 11.42
C GLY A 267 20.68 9.11 11.50
N VAL A 268 19.48 9.56 11.11
CA VAL A 268 18.29 8.73 11.09
C VAL A 268 18.43 7.61 10.05
N ARG A 269 18.17 6.35 10.43
CA ARG A 269 18.19 5.24 9.47
C ARG A 269 16.93 5.23 8.61
N VAL A 270 17.14 5.20 7.30
CA VAL A 270 16.06 5.25 6.32
C VAL A 270 16.18 4.16 5.27
N SER A 271 15.05 3.86 4.65
CA SER A 271 14.94 3.15 3.38
C SER A 271 14.59 4.16 2.28
N VAL A 272 15.30 4.10 1.17
CA VAL A 272 15.08 4.90 -0.04
C VAL A 272 14.55 3.97 -1.12
N ASP A 273 13.31 4.18 -1.57
CA ASP A 273 12.68 3.44 -2.66
C ASP A 273 12.56 4.34 -3.89
N CYS A 274 13.45 4.14 -4.87
CA CYS A 274 13.44 4.92 -6.09
C CYS A 274 12.35 4.48 -7.08
N ALA A 275 11.77 3.28 -6.96
CA ALA A 275 10.65 2.89 -7.81
C ALA A 275 9.38 3.66 -7.42
N ARG A 276 9.21 3.92 -6.13
CA ARG A 276 8.08 4.68 -5.57
C ARG A 276 8.42 6.16 -5.33
N GLY A 277 9.67 6.56 -5.39
CA GLY A 277 10.12 7.94 -5.16
C GLY A 277 10.00 8.40 -3.70
N VAL A 278 10.26 7.53 -2.73
CA VAL A 278 9.98 7.81 -1.31
C VAL A 278 11.17 7.50 -0.39
N VAL A 279 11.24 8.24 0.72
CA VAL A 279 12.16 8.02 1.84
C VAL A 279 11.34 7.71 3.08
N GLN A 280 11.67 6.64 3.78
CA GLN A 280 10.96 6.17 4.97
C GLN A 280 11.91 5.90 6.12
N THR A 281 11.46 6.11 7.36
CA THR A 281 12.20 5.64 8.53
C THR A 281 12.19 4.12 8.58
N MET A 282 13.32 3.54 8.95
CA MET A 282 13.37 2.12 9.29
C MET A 282 13.04 1.94 10.77
N PRO A 283 12.21 0.96 11.15
CA PRO A 283 12.03 0.60 12.57
C PRO A 283 13.40 0.18 13.15
N GLN A 284 13.62 0.59 14.40
CA GLN A 284 14.83 0.21 15.18
C GLN A 284 14.82 -1.26 15.50
#